data_b3be6427379f5acd3ebfe7948b68bfbc
#
_entry.id   b3be6427379f5acd3ebfe7948b68bfbc
#
_cell.length_a   1.000
_cell.length_b   1.000
_cell.length_c   1.000
_cell.angle_alpha   90.00
_cell.angle_beta   90.00
_cell.angle_gamma   90.00
#
_symmetry.space_group_name_H-M   'P 1'
#
loop_
_entity.id
_entity.type
_entity.pdbx_description
1 polymer ?
#
loop_
_entity_poly.entity_id
_entity_poly.type
_entity_poly.pdbx_seq_one_letter_code
_entity_poly.pdbx_strand_id
1 'polypeptide(L)'
;RHNVSVIGGTKAIKYMASVGYMDQDGIIAPSNHNRINARINLDAQITKRLTASISYSMYDAKNTVVQAEGRMINDGVIQSALMYLPNLPAYEENGDYARSAMIRMKTDWGMNFPENPLAIANELDINEKMSRHNLNLNLVYEFLPDLKLSARLGQQWYNLSLIHISEP
;
A
#
# COMPACT_ATOMS: atom_id res chain seq x y z
N ARG A 1 -13.77 5.27 -0.27
CA ARG A 1 -13.81 3.81 -0.10
C ARG A 1 -15.16 3.27 -0.56
N HIS A 2 -15.12 2.27 -1.44
CA HIS A 2 -16.29 1.57 -1.96
C HIS A 2 -16.10 0.07 -1.82
N ASN A 3 -17.18 -0.65 -1.52
CA ASN A 3 -17.16 -2.11 -1.45
C ASN A 3 -18.50 -2.64 -1.94
N VAL A 4 -18.43 -3.64 -2.83
CA VAL A 4 -19.60 -4.34 -3.35
C VAL A 4 -19.41 -5.83 -3.12
N SER A 5 -20.43 -6.51 -2.67
CA SER A 5 -20.42 -7.95 -2.47
C SER A 5 -21.72 -8.59 -2.94
N VAL A 6 -21.58 -9.78 -3.47
CA VAL A 6 -22.69 -10.65 -3.91
C VAL A 6 -22.54 -11.98 -3.21
N ILE A 7 -23.61 -12.43 -2.61
CA ILE A 7 -23.69 -13.72 -1.92
C ILE A 7 -24.91 -14.46 -2.47
N GLY A 8 -24.73 -15.72 -2.79
CA GLY A 8 -25.83 -16.54 -3.29
C GLY A 8 -25.52 -18.03 -3.21
N GLY A 9 -26.44 -18.82 -3.65
CA GLY A 9 -26.24 -20.26 -3.75
C GLY A 9 -27.50 -21.08 -3.65
N THR A 10 -27.29 -22.38 -3.70
CA THR A 10 -28.28 -23.42 -3.52
C THR A 10 -27.88 -24.31 -2.33
N LYS A 11 -28.61 -25.37 -2.07
CA LYS A 11 -28.20 -26.36 -1.07
C LYS A 11 -26.86 -27.05 -1.42
N ALA A 12 -26.54 -27.17 -2.71
CA ALA A 12 -25.32 -27.84 -3.18
C ALA A 12 -24.16 -26.90 -3.44
N ILE A 13 -24.40 -25.62 -3.76
CA ILE A 13 -23.38 -24.67 -4.12
C ILE A 13 -23.66 -23.35 -3.39
N LYS A 14 -22.64 -22.82 -2.71
CA LYS A 14 -22.68 -21.49 -2.10
C LYS A 14 -21.51 -20.68 -2.65
N TYR A 15 -21.77 -19.42 -2.95
CA TYR A 15 -20.73 -18.51 -3.44
C TYR A 15 -20.83 -17.13 -2.81
N MET A 16 -19.69 -16.52 -2.70
CA MET A 16 -19.53 -15.11 -2.33
C MET A 16 -18.46 -14.51 -3.23
N ALA A 17 -18.76 -13.35 -3.80
CA ALA A 17 -17.79 -12.52 -4.49
C ALA A 17 -17.85 -11.10 -3.93
N SER A 18 -16.71 -10.49 -3.71
CA SER A 18 -16.64 -9.10 -3.27
C SER A 18 -15.47 -8.37 -3.94
N VAL A 19 -15.67 -7.09 -4.23
CA VAL A 19 -14.65 -6.17 -4.73
C VAL A 19 -14.70 -4.92 -3.90
N GLY A 20 -13.54 -4.46 -3.46
CA GLY A 20 -13.38 -3.22 -2.72
C GLY A 20 -12.34 -2.32 -3.40
N TYR A 21 -12.63 -1.04 -3.41
CA TYR A 21 -11.73 0.03 -3.83
C TYR A 21 -11.57 1.03 -2.70
N MET A 22 -10.35 1.47 -2.49
CA MET A 22 -10.01 2.51 -1.53
C MET A 22 -8.99 3.44 -2.15
N ASP A 23 -9.25 4.72 -2.02
CA ASP A 23 -8.33 5.81 -2.36
C ASP A 23 -8.30 6.76 -1.17
N GLN A 24 -7.11 7.06 -0.70
CA GLN A 24 -6.91 7.85 0.51
C GLN A 24 -5.65 8.68 0.39
N ASP A 25 -5.81 9.99 0.48
CA ASP A 25 -4.69 10.90 0.62
C ASP A 25 -4.12 10.84 2.02
N GLY A 26 -2.80 10.97 2.13
CA GLY A 26 -2.11 11.09 3.40
C GLY A 26 -2.20 12.50 3.96
N ILE A 27 -1.76 12.66 5.20
CA ILE A 27 -1.73 13.96 5.89
C ILE A 27 -0.69 14.91 5.27
N ILE A 28 0.41 14.34 4.76
CA ILE A 28 1.47 15.09 4.09
C ILE A 28 1.33 14.87 2.60
N ALA A 29 0.99 15.94 1.85
CA ALA A 29 0.97 15.87 0.40
C ALA A 29 2.39 15.68 -0.16
N PRO A 30 2.59 14.92 -1.26
CA PRO A 30 1.60 14.25 -2.10
C PRO A 30 1.33 12.77 -1.73
N SER A 31 1.50 12.35 -0.48
CA SER A 31 1.29 10.95 -0.11
C SER A 31 -0.14 10.46 -0.40
N ASN A 32 -0.25 9.28 -0.98
CA ASN A 32 -1.53 8.67 -1.35
C ASN A 32 -1.44 7.14 -1.21
N HIS A 33 -2.56 6.53 -0.82
CA HIS A 33 -2.74 5.09 -0.76
C HIS A 33 -3.94 4.68 -1.62
N ASN A 34 -3.68 3.98 -2.69
CA ASN A 34 -4.70 3.45 -3.60
C ASN A 34 -4.69 1.92 -3.55
N ARG A 35 -5.86 1.30 -3.36
CA ARG A 35 -5.98 -0.13 -3.15
C ARG A 35 -7.22 -0.72 -3.82
N ILE A 36 -7.01 -1.85 -4.49
CA ILE A 36 -8.08 -2.74 -4.95
C ILE A 36 -7.94 -4.07 -4.21
N ASN A 37 -9.03 -4.58 -3.71
CA ASN A 37 -9.10 -5.93 -3.16
C ASN A 37 -10.30 -6.68 -3.72
N ALA A 38 -10.10 -7.95 -4.01
CA ALA A 38 -11.16 -8.84 -4.44
C ALA A 38 -11.11 -10.15 -3.65
N ARG A 39 -12.27 -10.75 -3.42
CA ARG A 39 -12.40 -12.06 -2.78
C ARG A 39 -13.49 -12.85 -3.45
N ILE A 40 -13.21 -14.13 -3.69
CA ILE A 40 -14.16 -15.11 -4.20
C ILE A 40 -14.08 -16.33 -3.30
N ASN A 41 -15.21 -16.77 -2.79
CA ASN A 41 -15.35 -18.03 -2.07
C ASN A 41 -16.41 -18.86 -2.78
N LEU A 42 -16.13 -20.13 -2.96
CA LEU A 42 -17.02 -21.12 -3.55
C LEU A 42 -16.97 -22.38 -2.70
N ASP A 43 -18.12 -22.80 -2.20
CA ASP A 43 -18.31 -24.07 -1.53
C ASP A 43 -19.28 -24.90 -2.38
N ALA A 44 -18.84 -26.09 -2.77
CA ALA A 44 -19.63 -26.98 -3.61
C ALA A 44 -19.67 -28.41 -3.03
N GLN A 45 -20.88 -28.92 -2.84
CA GLN A 45 -21.10 -30.32 -2.57
C GLN A 45 -21.16 -31.08 -3.91
N ILE A 46 -20.01 -31.63 -4.34
CA ILE A 46 -19.87 -32.30 -5.64
C ILE A 46 -20.67 -33.62 -5.66
N THR A 47 -20.62 -34.35 -4.56
CA THR A 47 -21.40 -35.55 -4.34
C THR A 47 -21.95 -35.57 -2.91
N LYS A 48 -22.76 -36.56 -2.56
CA LYS A 48 -23.23 -36.71 -1.17
C LYS A 48 -22.09 -36.89 -0.15
N ARG A 49 -20.88 -37.28 -0.62
CA ARG A 49 -19.73 -37.58 0.21
C ARG A 49 -18.53 -36.66 -0.05
N LEU A 50 -18.55 -35.87 -1.11
CA LEU A 50 -17.43 -35.01 -1.51
C LEU A 50 -17.86 -33.55 -1.51
N THR A 51 -17.18 -32.76 -0.71
CA THR A 51 -17.29 -31.28 -0.67
C THR A 51 -15.98 -30.68 -1.07
N ALA A 52 -16.01 -29.66 -1.93
CA ALA A 52 -14.89 -28.85 -2.32
C ALA A 52 -15.15 -27.39 -1.96
N SER A 53 -14.13 -26.73 -1.41
CA SER A 53 -14.16 -25.30 -1.11
C SER A 53 -12.97 -24.63 -1.76
N ILE A 54 -13.20 -23.53 -2.47
CA ILE A 54 -12.19 -22.69 -3.08
C ILE A 54 -12.33 -21.29 -2.50
N SER A 55 -11.21 -20.74 -2.02
CA SER A 55 -11.13 -19.36 -1.59
C SER A 55 -9.98 -18.69 -2.31
N TYR A 56 -10.28 -17.62 -3.03
CA TYR A 56 -9.28 -16.77 -3.67
C TYR A 56 -9.43 -15.35 -3.16
N SER A 57 -8.30 -14.72 -2.81
CA SER A 57 -8.26 -13.31 -2.46
C SER A 57 -7.09 -12.62 -3.15
N MET A 58 -7.35 -11.43 -3.65
CA MET A 58 -6.41 -10.52 -4.30
C MET A 58 -6.36 -9.20 -3.51
N TYR A 59 -5.18 -8.68 -3.38
CA TYR A 59 -4.90 -7.37 -2.79
C TYR A 59 -3.81 -6.71 -3.63
N ASP A 60 -4.15 -5.63 -4.31
CA ASP A 60 -3.22 -4.80 -5.05
C ASP A 60 -3.28 -3.38 -4.50
N ALA A 61 -2.12 -2.86 -4.10
CA ALA A 61 -1.99 -1.51 -3.57
C ALA A 61 -0.86 -0.76 -4.28
N LYS A 62 -1.09 0.53 -4.47
CA LYS A 62 -0.09 1.50 -4.88
C LYS A 62 -0.04 2.60 -3.84
N ASN A 63 1.15 2.85 -3.30
CA ASN A 63 1.43 3.90 -2.34
C ASN A 63 2.38 4.91 -2.98
N THR A 64 2.03 6.17 -2.93
CA THR A 64 2.99 7.27 -3.06
C THR A 64 3.38 7.66 -1.64
N VAL A 65 4.64 7.52 -1.30
CA VAL A 65 5.14 7.70 0.06
C VAL A 65 5.98 8.96 0.11
N VAL A 66 5.71 9.81 1.09
CA VAL A 66 6.56 10.95 1.42
C VAL A 66 7.49 10.53 2.55
N GLN A 67 8.75 10.89 2.45
CA GLN A 67 9.73 10.66 3.52
C GLN A 67 9.42 11.57 4.70
N ALA A 68 8.49 11.14 5.56
CA ALA A 68 8.02 11.92 6.70
C ALA A 68 9.10 12.10 7.77
N GLU A 69 9.85 11.02 8.04
CA GLU A 69 10.94 10.97 9.02
C GLU A 69 12.26 10.67 8.31
N GLY A 70 13.31 11.44 8.63
CA GLY A 70 14.65 11.22 8.09
C GLY A 70 15.54 10.43 9.04
N ARG A 71 16.57 9.81 8.47
CA ARG A 71 17.65 9.16 9.24
C ARG A 71 18.62 10.19 9.85
N MET A 72 18.68 11.38 9.27
CA MET A 72 19.48 12.51 9.71
C MET A 72 18.61 13.75 9.88
N ILE A 73 19.15 14.80 10.50
CA ILE A 73 18.45 16.04 10.88
C ILE A 73 17.75 16.73 9.68
N ASN A 74 18.10 16.39 8.44
CA ASN A 74 17.68 17.14 7.26
C ASN A 74 16.89 16.30 6.23
N ASP A 75 16.53 15.05 6.54
CA ASP A 75 16.04 14.12 5.50
C ASP A 75 14.52 13.92 5.52
N GLY A 76 13.80 14.39 6.54
CA GLY A 76 12.37 14.14 6.71
C GLY A 76 11.54 15.41 6.61
N VAL A 77 10.38 15.32 5.96
CA VAL A 77 9.48 16.47 5.77
C VAL A 77 9.03 17.08 7.10
N ILE A 78 8.61 16.25 8.05
CA ILE A 78 8.11 16.73 9.36
C ILE A 78 9.23 17.43 10.13
N GLN A 79 10.40 16.80 10.20
CA GLN A 79 11.52 17.34 10.94
C GLN A 79 12.03 18.63 10.30
N SER A 80 12.15 18.65 8.97
CA SER A 80 12.54 19.86 8.24
C SER A 80 11.52 20.98 8.42
N ALA A 81 10.22 20.68 8.37
CA ALA A 81 9.18 21.68 8.58
C ALA A 81 9.20 22.31 9.98
N LEU A 82 9.50 21.51 11.01
CA LEU A 82 9.61 22.00 12.39
C LEU A 82 10.87 22.83 12.65
N MET A 83 11.92 22.61 11.87
CA MET A 83 13.21 23.30 12.02
C MET A 83 13.41 24.42 10.99
N TYR A 84 12.61 24.50 9.95
CA TYR A 84 12.72 25.53 8.91
C TYR A 84 12.36 26.90 9.48
N LEU A 85 13.25 27.86 9.29
CA LEU A 85 13.04 29.21 9.85
C LEU A 85 11.93 29.93 9.08
N PRO A 86 11.01 30.61 9.77
CA PRO A 86 9.85 31.24 9.15
C PRO A 86 10.20 32.46 8.27
N ASN A 87 11.42 32.99 8.35
CA ASN A 87 11.91 34.06 7.51
C ASN A 87 12.65 33.59 6.25
N LEU A 88 12.78 32.27 6.05
CA LEU A 88 13.36 31.71 4.83
C LEU A 88 12.27 31.52 3.75
N PRO A 89 12.59 31.86 2.49
CA PRO A 89 11.65 31.67 1.40
C PRO A 89 11.46 30.16 1.10
N ALA A 90 10.27 29.78 0.69
CA ALA A 90 10.00 28.43 0.20
C ALA A 90 10.48 28.25 -1.26
N TYR A 91 10.49 29.33 -2.03
CA TYR A 91 10.86 29.35 -3.44
C TYR A 91 11.89 30.45 -3.70
N GLU A 92 12.79 30.21 -4.65
CA GLU A 92 13.67 31.23 -5.23
C GLU A 92 12.89 32.12 -6.23
N GLU A 93 13.48 33.22 -6.68
CA GLU A 93 12.86 34.16 -7.63
C GLU A 93 12.54 33.52 -8.99
N ASN A 94 13.27 32.46 -9.37
CA ASN A 94 13.06 31.70 -10.59
C ASN A 94 11.94 30.64 -10.47
N GLY A 95 11.34 30.47 -9.29
CA GLY A 95 10.28 29.50 -9.01
C GLY A 95 10.75 28.14 -8.51
N ASP A 96 12.06 27.90 -8.44
CA ASP A 96 12.62 26.68 -7.87
C ASP A 96 12.50 26.65 -6.36
N TYR A 97 12.59 25.47 -5.75
CA TYR A 97 12.62 25.37 -4.30
C TYR A 97 13.90 25.95 -3.73
N ALA A 98 13.76 26.80 -2.71
CA ALA A 98 14.92 27.34 -2.02
C ALA A 98 15.72 26.23 -1.33
N ARG A 99 17.01 26.10 -1.62
CA ARG A 99 17.87 25.04 -1.09
C ARG A 99 18.65 25.48 0.13
N SER A 100 18.80 24.61 1.11
CA SER A 100 19.58 24.89 2.32
C SER A 100 21.05 25.25 2.03
N ALA A 101 21.63 24.63 1.01
CA ALA A 101 22.99 24.94 0.56
C ALA A 101 23.11 26.38 0.03
N MET A 102 22.12 26.85 -0.72
CA MET A 102 22.09 28.23 -1.25
C MET A 102 21.91 29.25 -0.12
N ILE A 103 21.08 28.92 0.87
CA ILE A 103 20.86 29.75 2.05
C ILE A 103 22.14 29.88 2.86
N ARG A 104 22.90 28.79 3.06
CA ARG A 104 24.22 28.81 3.72
C ARG A 104 25.21 29.70 3.00
N MET A 105 25.25 29.62 1.67
CA MET A 105 26.16 30.47 0.87
C MET A 105 25.82 31.95 0.99
N LYS A 106 24.54 32.30 1.14
CA LYS A 106 24.09 33.71 1.25
C LYS A 106 24.21 34.29 2.66
N THR A 107 24.19 33.45 3.71
CA THR A 107 24.05 33.94 5.10
C THR A 107 25.31 33.87 5.95
N ASP A 108 26.38 33.27 5.47
CA ASP A 108 27.66 33.11 6.21
C ASP A 108 27.51 32.46 7.63
N TRP A 109 26.36 31.93 7.91
CA TRP A 109 26.06 31.23 9.15
C TRP A 109 26.49 29.76 9.01
N GLY A 110 27.59 29.35 9.58
CA GLY A 110 28.12 27.98 9.52
C GLY A 110 27.22 26.87 10.09
N MET A 111 25.92 27.08 10.19
CA MET A 111 24.93 26.15 10.69
C MET A 111 24.42 25.20 9.59
N ASN A 112 24.14 23.97 9.95
CA ASN A 112 23.39 23.06 9.10
C ASN A 112 21.91 23.45 9.13
N PHE A 113 21.43 24.09 8.07
CA PHE A 113 20.01 24.34 7.90
C PHE A 113 19.30 23.05 7.43
N PRO A 114 18.06 22.80 7.90
CA PRO A 114 17.22 21.73 7.36
C PRO A 114 16.95 22.02 5.88
N GLU A 115 16.81 20.96 5.09
CA GLU A 115 16.40 21.09 3.69
C GLU A 115 14.95 21.60 3.63
N ASN A 116 14.62 22.24 2.51
CA ASN A 116 13.25 22.74 2.30
C ASN A 116 12.24 21.59 2.35
N PRO A 117 11.27 21.61 3.28
CA PRO A 117 10.32 20.52 3.44
C PRO A 117 9.43 20.31 2.19
N LEU A 118 9.17 21.37 1.42
CA LEU A 118 8.44 21.26 0.16
C LEU A 118 9.27 20.58 -0.93
N ALA A 119 10.57 20.83 -0.97
CA ALA A 119 11.48 20.15 -1.87
C ALA A 119 11.53 18.66 -1.53
N ILE A 120 11.72 18.30 -0.26
CA ILE A 120 11.73 16.88 0.16
C ILE A 120 10.41 16.20 -0.20
N ALA A 121 9.26 16.85 0.00
CA ALA A 121 7.95 16.28 -0.25
C ALA A 121 7.66 16.05 -1.74
N ASN A 122 8.16 16.91 -2.63
CA ASN A 122 7.75 16.90 -4.04
C ASN A 122 8.83 16.40 -5.03
N GLU A 123 10.11 16.44 -4.65
CA GLU A 123 11.20 15.99 -5.52
C GLU A 123 11.62 14.53 -5.26
N LEU A 124 11.23 13.97 -4.12
CA LEU A 124 11.43 12.55 -3.83
C LEU A 124 10.21 11.76 -4.25
N ASP A 125 10.29 11.07 -5.38
CA ASP A 125 9.22 10.18 -5.84
C ASP A 125 9.47 8.76 -5.32
N ILE A 126 8.78 8.42 -4.24
CA ILE A 126 8.83 7.09 -3.62
C ILE A 126 7.51 6.38 -3.92
N ASN A 127 7.56 5.45 -4.84
CA ASN A 127 6.41 4.64 -5.22
C ASN A 127 6.59 3.19 -4.76
N GLU A 128 5.64 2.72 -3.98
CA GLU A 128 5.54 1.34 -3.56
C GLU A 128 4.34 0.67 -4.25
N LYS A 129 4.57 -0.49 -4.85
CA LYS A 129 3.52 -1.34 -5.41
C LYS A 129 3.55 -2.68 -4.71
N MET A 130 2.43 -3.08 -4.15
CA MET A 130 2.26 -4.35 -3.45
C MET A 130 1.16 -5.15 -4.13
N SER A 131 1.45 -6.40 -4.47
CA SER A 131 0.47 -7.35 -5.00
C SER A 131 0.52 -8.63 -4.17
N ARG A 132 -0.63 -9.07 -3.68
CA ARG A 132 -0.77 -10.31 -2.91
C ARG A 132 -1.97 -11.09 -3.39
N HIS A 133 -1.72 -12.35 -3.76
CA HIS A 133 -2.76 -13.29 -4.16
C HIS A 133 -2.68 -14.51 -3.25
N ASN A 134 -3.83 -14.95 -2.75
CA ASN A 134 -3.94 -16.16 -1.94
C ASN A 134 -5.00 -17.05 -2.56
N LEU A 135 -4.64 -18.30 -2.82
CA LEU A 135 -5.53 -19.35 -3.28
C LEU A 135 -5.54 -20.48 -2.25
N ASN A 136 -6.70 -20.87 -1.80
CA ASN A 136 -6.88 -22.01 -0.92
C ASN A 136 -7.91 -22.95 -1.54
N LEU A 137 -7.56 -24.22 -1.60
CA LEU A 137 -8.41 -25.33 -2.00
C LEU A 137 -8.54 -26.27 -0.80
N ASN A 138 -9.76 -26.64 -0.47
CA ASN A 138 -10.06 -27.63 0.56
C ASN A 138 -11.01 -28.67 -0.03
N LEU A 139 -10.64 -29.94 0.08
CA LEU A 139 -11.43 -31.10 -0.31
C LEU A 139 -11.73 -31.92 0.93
N VAL A 140 -12.99 -32.25 1.14
CA VAL A 140 -13.43 -33.08 2.25
C VAL A 140 -14.20 -34.25 1.67
N TYR A 141 -13.71 -35.47 1.89
CA TYR A 141 -14.36 -36.71 1.49
C TYR A 141 -14.79 -37.51 2.72
N GLU A 142 -16.08 -37.80 2.79
CA GLU A 142 -16.68 -38.62 3.85
C GLU A 142 -16.58 -40.09 3.43
N PHE A 143 -15.57 -40.75 3.95
CA PHE A 143 -15.31 -42.17 3.64
C PHE A 143 -16.31 -43.11 4.33
N LEU A 144 -16.60 -42.85 5.60
CA LEU A 144 -17.62 -43.51 6.42
C LEU A 144 -18.43 -42.41 7.16
N PRO A 145 -19.62 -42.75 7.71
CA PRO A 145 -20.45 -41.75 8.42
C PRO A 145 -19.70 -40.94 9.49
N ASP A 146 -18.68 -41.56 10.14
CA ASP A 146 -17.91 -40.92 11.20
C ASP A 146 -16.43 -40.71 10.84
N LEU A 147 -16.03 -40.97 9.57
CA LEU A 147 -14.66 -40.86 9.11
C LEU A 147 -14.58 -39.94 7.89
N LYS A 148 -13.92 -38.78 8.08
CA LYS A 148 -13.70 -37.77 7.02
C LYS A 148 -12.20 -37.62 6.73
N LEU A 149 -11.87 -37.65 5.44
CA LEU A 149 -10.56 -37.32 4.93
C LEU A 149 -10.59 -35.90 4.39
N SER A 150 -9.66 -35.06 4.84
CA SER A 150 -9.53 -33.68 4.32
C SER A 150 -8.15 -33.46 3.71
N ALA A 151 -8.14 -32.87 2.51
CA ALA A 151 -6.94 -32.40 1.83
C ALA A 151 -7.03 -30.90 1.66
N ARG A 152 -5.95 -30.18 2.00
CA ARG A 152 -5.85 -28.73 1.85
C ARG A 152 -4.63 -28.36 1.05
N LEU A 153 -4.81 -27.48 0.07
CA LEU A 153 -3.75 -26.88 -0.72
C LEU A 153 -3.87 -25.35 -0.59
N GLY A 154 -2.77 -24.69 -0.21
CA GLY A 154 -2.70 -23.25 -0.15
C GLY A 154 -1.53 -22.76 -0.99
N GLN A 155 -1.77 -21.71 -1.77
CA GLN A 155 -0.75 -21.01 -2.56
C GLN A 155 -0.85 -19.53 -2.34
N GLN A 156 0.29 -18.90 -2.09
CA GLN A 156 0.41 -17.45 -1.93
C GLN A 156 1.46 -16.92 -2.90
N TRP A 157 1.12 -15.85 -3.60
CA TRP A 157 2.04 -15.03 -4.38
C TRP A 157 2.10 -13.65 -3.75
N TYR A 158 3.31 -13.16 -3.59
CA TYR A 158 3.57 -11.83 -3.04
C TYR A 158 4.64 -11.14 -3.86
N ASN A 159 4.31 -9.98 -4.39
CA ASN A 159 5.23 -9.11 -5.10
C ASN A 159 5.25 -7.74 -4.43
N LEU A 160 6.43 -7.25 -4.15
CA LEU A 160 6.67 -5.90 -3.66
C LEU A 160 7.68 -5.24 -4.58
N SER A 161 7.33 -4.08 -5.10
CA SER A 161 8.22 -3.21 -5.87
C SER A 161 8.28 -1.87 -5.16
N LEU A 162 9.49 -1.44 -4.82
CA LEU A 162 9.77 -0.12 -4.28
C LEU A 162 10.68 0.60 -5.27
N ILE A 163 10.23 1.73 -5.77
CA ILE A 163 10.98 2.60 -6.66
C ILE A 163 11.20 3.91 -5.93
N HIS A 164 12.46 4.29 -5.84
CA HIS A 164 12.88 5.56 -5.27
C HIS A 164 13.65 6.34 -6.34
N ILE A 165 13.10 7.45 -6.78
CA ILE A 165 13.71 8.34 -7.75
C ILE A 165 13.92 9.68 -7.05
N SER A 166 15.14 10.17 -7.03
CA SER A 166 15.45 11.57 -6.68
C SER A 166 15.77 12.31 -7.97
N GLU A 167 15.07 13.38 -8.26
CA GLU A 167 15.49 14.28 -9.32
C GLU A 167 16.78 14.99 -8.90
N PRO A 168 17.74 15.15 -9.82
CA PRO A 168 19.05 15.78 -9.53
C PRO A 168 18.94 17.28 -9.25
#